data_d9863f30335c9d963fb33a819b131516
#
_entry.id   d9863f30335c9d963fb33a819b131516
#
_cell.length_a   1.000
_cell.length_b   1.000
_cell.length_c   1.000
_cell.angle_alpha   90.00
_cell.angle_beta   90.00
_cell.angle_gamma   90.00
#
_symmetry.space_group_name_H-M   'P 1'
#
loop_
_entity.id
_entity.type
_entity.pdbx_description
1 polymer ?
#
loop_
_entity_poly.entity_id
_entity_poly.type
_entity_poly.pdbx_seq_one_letter_code
_entity_poly.pdbx_strand_id
1 'polypeptide(L)'
;MKSLVLIGFCLFVLFGFQRKSARMPWRDGHSLRWSDFQGLPSKGSVFSASSNTGISHRFTIKSTGIIDKSKSIIKANFYPKLSWYKPELIDEFTLKHEQTHFDISEVHARMFRKAVAEFRFTRNSKAEIQRIYKKIESSRRKMQNQFDAETEHSVNREAERLWEAKVQALLHKYQPWAG
;
A
#
# COMPACT_ATOMS: atom_id res chain seq x y z
N MET A 1 53.88 -45.73 -5.86
CA MET A 1 53.01 -45.12 -4.87
C MET A 1 52.31 -43.91 -5.52
N LYS A 2 51.02 -44.03 -5.84
CA LYS A 2 50.22 -42.92 -6.48
C LYS A 2 49.34 -42.32 -5.39
N SER A 3 49.59 -41.10 -4.99
CA SER A 3 48.80 -40.36 -4.03
C SER A 3 47.54 -39.84 -4.67
N LEU A 4 46.38 -40.26 -4.19
CA LEU A 4 45.06 -39.80 -4.60
C LEU A 4 44.73 -38.54 -3.81
N VAL A 5 44.67 -37.40 -4.46
CA VAL A 5 44.22 -36.13 -3.86
C VAL A 5 42.69 -36.08 -4.01
N LEU A 6 41.97 -36.20 -2.89
CA LEU A 6 40.52 -36.03 -2.83
C LEU A 6 40.24 -34.50 -2.75
N ILE A 7 39.74 -33.91 -3.83
CA ILE A 7 39.21 -32.55 -3.83
C ILE A 7 37.78 -32.57 -3.33
N GLY A 8 37.59 -32.16 -2.07
CA GLY A 8 36.28 -31.98 -1.49
C GLY A 8 35.58 -30.75 -2.10
N PHE A 9 34.53 -30.96 -2.85
CA PHE A 9 33.68 -29.92 -3.42
C PHE A 9 32.68 -29.45 -2.33
N CYS A 10 33.03 -28.35 -1.62
CA CYS A 10 32.11 -27.69 -0.70
C CYS A 10 31.02 -26.96 -1.50
N LEU A 11 29.83 -27.56 -1.54
CA LEU A 11 28.63 -26.90 -2.07
C LEU A 11 28.19 -25.80 -1.08
N PHE A 12 28.59 -24.56 -1.33
CA PHE A 12 28.03 -23.40 -0.64
C PHE A 12 26.61 -23.16 -1.13
N VAL A 13 25.63 -23.63 -0.38
CA VAL A 13 24.22 -23.24 -0.57
C VAL A 13 24.08 -21.79 -0.10
N LEU A 14 24.13 -20.85 -1.06
CA LEU A 14 23.81 -19.45 -0.82
C LEU A 14 22.30 -19.37 -0.52
N PHE A 15 21.91 -19.42 0.74
CA PHE A 15 20.60 -18.96 1.17
C PHE A 15 20.50 -17.46 0.86
N GLY A 16 19.93 -17.14 -0.29
CA GLY A 16 19.58 -15.78 -0.64
C GLY A 16 18.62 -15.23 0.41
N PHE A 17 19.12 -14.44 1.34
CA PHE A 17 18.29 -13.61 2.21
C PHE A 17 17.52 -12.64 1.32
N GLN A 18 16.32 -13.02 0.90
CA GLN A 18 15.42 -12.13 0.20
C GLN A 18 15.05 -11.02 1.20
N ARG A 19 15.69 -9.85 1.08
CA ARG A 19 15.34 -8.67 1.87
C ARG A 19 13.86 -8.41 1.63
N LYS A 20 13.02 -8.74 2.60
CA LYS A 20 11.58 -8.38 2.54
C LYS A 20 11.50 -6.89 2.25
N SER A 21 10.78 -6.55 1.19
CA SER A 21 10.64 -5.17 0.71
C SER A 21 10.21 -4.25 1.86
N ALA A 22 10.80 -3.07 1.94
CA ALA A 22 10.42 -2.06 2.93
C ALA A 22 8.95 -1.60 2.74
N ARG A 23 8.35 -1.91 1.60
CA ARG A 23 6.95 -1.65 1.26
C ARG A 23 6.44 -2.70 0.28
N MET A 24 5.14 -3.01 0.35
CA MET A 24 4.44 -3.92 -0.53
C MET A 24 3.42 -3.12 -1.36
N PRO A 25 3.59 -3.05 -2.70
CA PRO A 25 2.63 -2.37 -3.56
C PRO A 25 1.32 -3.17 -3.62
N TRP A 26 0.21 -2.45 -3.68
CA TRP A 26 -1.09 -3.05 -3.93
C TRP A 26 -1.12 -3.75 -5.30
N ARG A 27 -1.76 -4.91 -5.38
CA ARG A 27 -1.96 -5.68 -6.61
C ARG A 27 -3.37 -6.27 -6.60
N ASP A 28 -3.99 -6.29 -7.76
CA ASP A 28 -5.28 -6.94 -7.93
C ASP A 28 -5.21 -8.43 -7.57
N GLY A 29 -6.23 -8.94 -6.90
CA GLY A 29 -6.29 -10.33 -6.46
C GLY A 29 -5.33 -10.72 -5.33
N HIS A 30 -4.53 -9.78 -4.80
CA HIS A 30 -3.64 -10.05 -3.67
C HIS A 30 -4.20 -9.46 -2.36
N SER A 31 -4.52 -10.33 -1.42
CA SER A 31 -4.97 -9.95 -0.09
C SER A 31 -3.85 -10.01 0.94
N LEU A 32 -3.90 -9.12 1.92
CA LEU A 32 -3.01 -9.13 3.09
C LEU A 32 -3.18 -10.44 3.87
N ARG A 33 -2.08 -10.84 4.49
CA ARG A 33 -2.03 -11.95 5.47
C ARG A 33 -1.37 -11.44 6.75
N TRP A 34 -1.67 -12.03 7.88
CA TRP A 34 -1.03 -11.65 9.14
C TRP A 34 0.51 -11.72 9.08
N SER A 35 1.07 -12.64 8.28
CA SER A 35 2.52 -12.71 8.04
C SER A 35 3.13 -11.48 7.37
N ASP A 36 2.32 -10.60 6.81
CA ASP A 36 2.77 -9.34 6.19
C ASP A 36 2.98 -8.24 7.23
N PHE A 37 2.35 -8.36 8.41
CA PHE A 37 2.48 -7.41 9.51
C PHE A 37 3.71 -7.76 10.35
N GLN A 38 4.76 -6.95 10.25
CA GLN A 38 6.08 -7.23 10.81
C GLN A 38 6.53 -6.22 11.86
N GLY A 39 5.69 -5.23 12.17
CA GLY A 39 5.90 -4.24 13.22
C GLY A 39 5.60 -4.81 14.59
N LEU A 40 6.00 -4.09 15.62
CA LEU A 40 5.63 -4.38 17.00
C LEU A 40 4.43 -3.53 17.39
N PRO A 41 3.46 -4.09 18.13
CA PRO A 41 2.35 -3.31 18.68
C PRO A 41 2.85 -2.12 19.50
N SER A 42 2.21 -0.96 19.31
CA SER A 42 2.51 0.20 20.14
C SER A 42 2.14 -0.07 21.60
N LYS A 43 3.03 0.26 22.53
CA LYS A 43 2.77 0.11 23.97
C LYS A 43 1.50 0.87 24.34
N GLY A 44 0.58 0.20 25.03
CA GLY A 44 -0.68 0.79 25.49
C GLY A 44 -1.74 1.00 24.40
N SER A 45 -1.50 0.56 23.14
CA SER A 45 -2.54 0.60 22.10
C SER A 45 -3.77 -0.22 22.53
N VAL A 46 -4.95 0.36 22.37
CA VAL A 46 -6.24 -0.33 22.58
C VAL A 46 -6.67 -1.14 21.35
N PHE A 47 -6.02 -0.91 20.18
CA PHE A 47 -6.36 -1.61 18.93
C PHE A 47 -5.77 -3.01 18.88
N SER A 48 -6.44 -3.90 18.15
CA SER A 48 -6.01 -5.28 17.91
C SER A 48 -4.99 -5.38 16.77
N ALA A 49 -5.06 -4.48 15.79
CA ALA A 49 -4.13 -4.39 14.67
C ALA A 49 -4.00 -2.94 14.17
N SER A 50 -3.06 -2.70 13.30
CA SER A 50 -2.92 -1.43 12.58
C SER A 50 -2.14 -1.64 11.29
N SER A 51 -2.72 -1.30 10.14
CA SER A 51 -2.04 -1.25 8.86
C SER A 51 -1.54 0.15 8.54
N ASN A 52 -0.26 0.28 8.29
CA ASN A 52 0.31 1.51 7.75
C ASN A 52 0.29 1.45 6.22
N THR A 53 -0.51 2.31 5.62
CA THR A 53 -0.69 2.37 4.16
C THR A 53 -0.51 3.78 3.62
N GLY A 54 -0.16 3.90 2.34
CA GLY A 54 0.05 5.23 1.75
C GLY A 54 0.29 5.19 0.26
N ILE A 55 0.43 6.37 -0.35
CA ILE A 55 0.69 6.52 -1.78
C ILE A 55 2.11 7.02 -1.98
N SER A 56 2.91 6.26 -2.73
CA SER A 56 4.20 6.72 -3.24
C SER A 56 4.09 7.13 -4.69
N HIS A 57 4.88 8.14 -5.09
CA HIS A 57 4.92 8.60 -6.47
C HIS A 57 6.32 9.01 -6.89
N ARG A 58 6.59 8.89 -8.18
CA ARG A 58 7.79 9.39 -8.85
C ARG A 58 7.39 9.97 -10.20
N PHE A 59 7.87 11.17 -10.51
CA PHE A 59 7.62 11.85 -11.76
C PHE A 59 8.93 12.22 -12.45
N THR A 60 8.93 12.11 -13.77
CA THR A 60 10.02 12.59 -14.61
C THR A 60 9.61 13.94 -15.19
N ILE A 61 10.49 14.94 -15.08
CA ILE A 61 10.28 16.25 -15.68
C ILE A 61 11.18 16.37 -16.91
N LYS A 62 10.59 16.73 -18.06
CA LYS A 62 11.30 16.96 -19.32
C LYS A 62 12.18 18.22 -19.23
N SER A 63 13.12 18.38 -20.17
CA SER A 63 13.94 19.60 -20.28
C SER A 63 13.10 20.89 -20.44
N THR A 64 11.89 20.76 -20.95
CA THR A 64 10.92 21.87 -21.06
C THR A 64 10.33 22.32 -19.71
N GLY A 65 10.62 21.62 -18.60
CA GLY A 65 10.03 21.86 -17.29
C GLY A 65 8.64 21.21 -17.09
N ILE A 66 8.11 20.53 -18.12
CA ILE A 66 6.81 19.87 -18.08
C ILE A 66 6.98 18.39 -17.72
N ILE A 67 6.05 17.86 -16.94
CA ILE A 67 6.04 16.45 -16.53
C ILE A 67 5.91 15.52 -17.75
N ASP A 68 6.65 14.43 -17.72
CA ASP A 68 6.42 13.28 -18.59
C ASP A 68 5.43 12.31 -17.92
N LYS A 69 4.15 12.42 -18.29
CA LYS A 69 3.09 11.59 -17.72
C LYS A 69 3.33 10.09 -17.97
N SER A 70 3.91 9.73 -19.12
CA SER A 70 4.15 8.33 -19.50
C SER A 70 5.20 7.62 -18.62
N LYS A 71 6.07 8.41 -17.96
CA LYS A 71 7.11 7.93 -17.03
C LYS A 71 6.74 8.14 -15.56
N SER A 72 5.49 8.49 -15.29
CA SER A 72 5.00 8.69 -13.94
C SER A 72 4.69 7.35 -13.26
N ILE A 73 5.11 7.20 -12.03
CA ILE A 73 4.84 6.02 -11.20
C ILE A 73 4.07 6.48 -9.98
N ILE A 74 2.87 5.94 -9.77
CA ILE A 74 2.02 6.20 -8.61
C ILE A 74 1.54 4.84 -8.11
N LYS A 75 1.82 4.50 -6.84
CA LYS A 75 1.47 3.20 -6.23
C LYS A 75 0.94 3.40 -4.83
N ALA A 76 -0.14 2.69 -4.50
CA ALA A 76 -0.50 2.44 -3.12
C ALA A 76 0.45 1.38 -2.54
N ASN A 77 0.83 1.56 -1.29
CA ASN A 77 1.75 0.65 -0.60
C ASN A 77 1.24 0.36 0.81
N PHE A 78 1.46 -0.87 1.22
CA PHE A 78 1.43 -1.31 2.61
C PHE A 78 2.88 -1.34 3.13
N TYR A 79 3.07 -0.98 4.40
CA TYR A 79 4.40 -0.92 5.04
C TYR A 79 4.52 -1.99 6.12
N PRO A 80 5.04 -3.19 5.81
CA PRO A 80 5.09 -4.33 6.73
C PRO A 80 5.67 -4.01 8.10
N LYS A 81 6.81 -3.31 8.16
CA LYS A 81 7.51 -3.00 9.40
C LYS A 81 6.84 -1.92 10.27
N LEU A 82 5.87 -1.20 9.70
CA LEU A 82 5.08 -0.18 10.39
C LEU A 82 3.67 -0.68 10.72
N SER A 83 3.33 -1.89 10.26
CA SER A 83 2.04 -2.54 10.46
C SER A 83 2.20 -3.69 11.43
N TRP A 84 1.27 -3.80 12.37
CA TRP A 84 1.37 -4.75 13.49
C TRP A 84 -0.01 -5.29 13.88
N TYR A 85 -0.03 -6.38 14.62
CA TYR A 85 -1.22 -6.97 15.21
C TYR A 85 -0.89 -7.63 16.56
N LYS A 86 -1.93 -7.90 17.36
CA LYS A 86 -1.86 -8.66 18.59
C LYS A 86 -2.52 -10.02 18.37
N PRO A 87 -1.77 -11.12 18.35
CA PRO A 87 -2.27 -12.46 17.96
C PRO A 87 -3.51 -12.91 18.74
N GLU A 88 -3.60 -12.50 20.00
CA GLU A 88 -4.69 -12.85 20.93
C GLU A 88 -5.99 -12.06 20.71
N LEU A 89 -5.96 -10.99 19.89
CA LEU A 89 -7.09 -10.05 19.72
C LEU A 89 -7.61 -9.98 18.28
N ILE A 90 -7.11 -10.83 17.38
CA ILE A 90 -7.44 -10.78 15.95
C ILE A 90 -8.36 -11.90 15.54
N ASP A 91 -9.14 -11.61 14.48
CA ASP A 91 -9.96 -12.57 13.75
C ASP A 91 -9.89 -12.28 12.23
N GLU A 92 -10.69 -12.97 11.43
CA GLU A 92 -10.78 -12.76 9.98
C GLU A 92 -11.35 -11.38 9.62
N PHE A 93 -12.23 -10.83 10.45
CA PHE A 93 -12.82 -9.50 10.22
C PHE A 93 -11.81 -8.40 10.45
N THR A 94 -10.97 -8.53 11.48
CA THR A 94 -9.85 -7.60 11.71
C THR A 94 -8.92 -7.56 10.50
N LEU A 95 -8.62 -8.72 9.87
CA LEU A 95 -7.79 -8.74 8.67
C LEU A 95 -8.47 -8.07 7.48
N LYS A 96 -9.78 -8.25 7.29
CA LYS A 96 -10.56 -7.57 6.24
C LYS A 96 -10.61 -6.07 6.45
N HIS A 97 -10.73 -5.61 7.70
CA HIS A 97 -10.64 -4.19 8.07
C HIS A 97 -9.30 -3.60 7.62
N GLU A 98 -8.19 -4.24 7.94
CA GLU A 98 -6.86 -3.80 7.55
C GLU A 98 -6.64 -3.86 6.02
N GLN A 99 -7.23 -4.85 5.35
CA GLN A 99 -7.26 -4.90 3.88
C GLN A 99 -8.04 -3.71 3.29
N THR A 100 -9.17 -3.34 3.89
CA THR A 100 -9.98 -2.22 3.42
C THR A 100 -9.22 -0.89 3.52
N HIS A 101 -8.40 -0.68 4.55
CA HIS A 101 -7.46 0.45 4.63
C HIS A 101 -6.49 0.47 3.44
N PHE A 102 -5.98 -0.69 3.04
CA PHE A 102 -5.08 -0.80 1.90
C PHE A 102 -5.81 -0.53 0.58
N ASP A 103 -7.02 -1.03 0.42
CA ASP A 103 -7.87 -0.81 -0.75
C ASP A 103 -8.28 0.66 -0.88
N ILE A 104 -8.61 1.35 0.22
CA ILE A 104 -8.84 2.81 0.23
C ILE A 104 -7.61 3.55 -0.30
N SER A 105 -6.40 3.10 0.05
CA SER A 105 -5.17 3.71 -0.48
C SER A 105 -5.02 3.50 -1.99
N GLU A 106 -5.41 2.32 -2.53
CA GLU A 106 -5.40 2.09 -3.98
C GLU A 106 -6.48 2.88 -4.71
N VAL A 107 -7.69 3.00 -4.16
CA VAL A 107 -8.72 3.90 -4.72
C VAL A 107 -8.14 5.30 -4.93
N HIS A 108 -7.47 5.85 -3.94
CA HIS A 108 -6.89 7.18 -4.03
C HIS A 108 -5.65 7.23 -4.93
N ALA A 109 -4.88 6.15 -5.05
CA ALA A 109 -3.80 6.06 -6.03
C ALA A 109 -4.36 6.10 -7.48
N ARG A 110 -5.47 5.40 -7.74
CA ARG A 110 -6.20 5.47 -9.03
C ARG A 110 -6.75 6.86 -9.29
N MET A 111 -7.36 7.50 -8.28
CA MET A 111 -7.81 8.89 -8.39
C MET A 111 -6.64 9.85 -8.69
N PHE A 112 -5.46 9.62 -8.11
CA PHE A 112 -4.28 10.42 -8.39
C PHE A 112 -3.77 10.21 -9.81
N ARG A 113 -3.71 8.96 -10.30
CA ARG A 113 -3.36 8.65 -11.70
C ARG A 113 -4.32 9.34 -12.68
N LYS A 114 -5.63 9.26 -12.41
CA LYS A 114 -6.67 9.99 -13.18
C LYS A 114 -6.38 11.49 -13.20
N ALA A 115 -6.22 12.10 -12.04
CA ALA A 115 -5.98 13.54 -11.94
C ALA A 115 -4.72 13.98 -12.70
N VAL A 116 -3.63 13.18 -12.63
CA VAL A 116 -2.39 13.45 -13.38
C VAL A 116 -2.62 13.28 -14.89
N ALA A 117 -3.37 12.25 -15.31
CA ALA A 117 -3.66 12.02 -16.73
C ALA A 117 -4.45 13.18 -17.36
N GLU A 118 -5.45 13.70 -16.67
CA GLU A 118 -6.37 14.73 -17.17
C GLU A 118 -5.83 16.16 -17.01
N PHE A 119 -4.90 16.39 -16.08
CA PHE A 119 -4.38 17.74 -15.81
C PHE A 119 -3.46 18.25 -16.92
N ARG A 120 -3.61 19.52 -17.32
CA ARG A 120 -2.69 20.24 -18.22
C ARG A 120 -1.57 20.88 -17.41
N PHE A 121 -0.42 20.20 -17.37
CA PHE A 121 0.77 20.69 -16.68
C PHE A 121 1.43 21.85 -17.41
N THR A 122 1.90 22.85 -16.64
CA THR A 122 2.74 23.95 -17.11
C THR A 122 4.21 23.70 -16.76
N ARG A 123 5.07 24.68 -17.01
CA ARG A 123 6.47 24.66 -16.54
C ARG A 123 6.59 24.62 -15.00
N ASN A 124 5.50 24.88 -14.29
CA ASN A 124 5.42 24.80 -12.83
C ASN A 124 4.93 23.41 -12.34
N SER A 125 5.15 22.36 -13.13
CA SER A 125 4.67 20.98 -12.91
C SER A 125 4.91 20.47 -11.49
N LYS A 126 6.06 20.80 -10.88
CA LYS A 126 6.41 20.35 -9.52
C LYS A 126 5.41 20.86 -8.49
N ALA A 127 5.07 22.14 -8.51
CA ALA A 127 4.09 22.73 -7.59
C ALA A 127 2.66 22.24 -7.89
N GLU A 128 2.33 22.05 -9.16
CA GLU A 128 1.02 21.55 -9.61
C GLU A 128 0.79 20.12 -9.15
N ILE A 129 1.77 19.22 -9.31
CA ILE A 129 1.73 17.84 -8.81
C ILE A 129 1.57 17.83 -7.28
N GLN A 130 2.36 18.65 -6.57
CA GLN A 130 2.29 18.70 -5.12
C GLN A 130 0.91 19.14 -4.61
N ARG A 131 0.26 20.04 -5.32
CA ARG A 131 -1.11 20.51 -5.00
C ARG A 131 -2.13 19.39 -5.23
N ILE A 132 -2.03 18.69 -6.36
CA ILE A 132 -2.88 17.53 -6.66
C ILE A 132 -2.67 16.45 -5.59
N TYR A 133 -1.43 16.09 -5.29
CA TYR A 133 -1.09 15.08 -4.28
C TYR A 133 -1.66 15.43 -2.90
N LYS A 134 -1.47 16.67 -2.43
CA LYS A 134 -2.02 17.12 -1.14
C LYS A 134 -3.54 16.95 -1.06
N LYS A 135 -4.26 17.27 -2.13
CA LYS A 135 -5.72 17.09 -2.20
C LYS A 135 -6.11 15.61 -2.11
N ILE A 136 -5.44 14.74 -2.87
CA ILE A 136 -5.68 13.30 -2.87
C ILE A 136 -5.37 12.70 -1.49
N GLU A 137 -4.23 13.04 -0.89
CA GLU A 137 -3.81 12.52 0.42
C GLU A 137 -4.75 12.98 1.54
N SER A 138 -5.22 14.22 1.50
CA SER A 138 -6.23 14.72 2.43
C SER A 138 -7.55 13.94 2.30
N SER A 139 -8.00 13.68 1.07
CA SER A 139 -9.20 12.86 0.81
C SER A 139 -9.03 11.42 1.31
N ARG A 140 -7.86 10.80 1.07
CA ARG A 140 -7.54 9.47 1.55
C ARG A 140 -7.63 9.38 3.07
N ARG A 141 -6.96 10.28 3.77
CA ARG A 141 -6.98 10.33 5.26
C ARG A 141 -8.39 10.52 5.80
N LYS A 142 -9.17 11.42 5.18
CA LYS A 142 -10.56 11.64 5.58
C LYS A 142 -11.39 10.35 5.43
N MET A 143 -11.23 9.63 4.33
CA MET A 143 -11.96 8.37 4.08
C MET A 143 -11.52 7.27 5.04
N GLN A 144 -10.22 7.16 5.37
CA GLN A 144 -9.69 6.24 6.38
C GLN A 144 -10.31 6.50 7.75
N ASN A 145 -10.26 7.74 8.21
CA ASN A 145 -10.80 8.12 9.52
C ASN A 145 -12.33 7.92 9.59
N GLN A 146 -13.03 8.15 8.50
CA GLN A 146 -14.48 7.90 8.42
C GLN A 146 -14.78 6.41 8.48
N PHE A 147 -14.00 5.59 7.80
CA PHE A 147 -14.10 4.13 7.85
C PHE A 147 -13.91 3.62 9.28
N ASP A 148 -12.82 4.02 9.93
CA ASP A 148 -12.53 3.66 11.33
C ASP A 148 -13.69 4.05 12.28
N ALA A 149 -14.18 5.28 12.13
CA ALA A 149 -15.24 5.79 13.02
C ALA A 149 -16.58 5.07 12.81
N GLU A 150 -16.96 4.78 11.56
CA GLU A 150 -18.26 4.14 11.27
C GLU A 150 -18.24 2.63 11.56
N THR A 151 -17.07 1.98 11.46
CA THR A 151 -16.89 0.56 11.75
C THR A 151 -16.51 0.29 13.20
N GLU A 152 -16.31 1.34 14.00
CA GLU A 152 -15.84 1.24 15.39
C GLU A 152 -14.56 0.37 15.47
N HIS A 153 -13.63 0.58 14.52
CA HIS A 153 -12.39 -0.19 14.39
C HIS A 153 -12.63 -1.71 14.32
N SER A 154 -13.43 -2.16 13.36
CA SER A 154 -13.84 -3.55 13.12
C SER A 154 -14.86 -4.18 14.09
N VAL A 155 -15.44 -3.40 15.01
CA VAL A 155 -16.48 -3.90 15.93
C VAL A 155 -17.84 -3.97 15.23
N ASN A 156 -18.21 -2.93 14.48
CA ASN A 156 -19.48 -2.85 13.76
C ASN A 156 -19.44 -3.63 12.44
N ARG A 157 -19.83 -4.91 12.49
CA ARG A 157 -19.77 -5.86 11.36
C ARG A 157 -20.66 -5.50 10.18
N GLU A 158 -21.76 -4.83 10.41
CA GLU A 158 -22.64 -4.39 9.33
C GLU A 158 -22.01 -3.22 8.56
N ALA A 159 -21.53 -2.22 9.28
CA ALA A 159 -20.79 -1.11 8.68
C ALA A 159 -19.55 -1.59 7.90
N GLU A 160 -18.81 -2.59 8.41
CA GLU A 160 -17.69 -3.21 7.70
C GLU A 160 -18.11 -3.69 6.31
N ARG A 161 -19.16 -4.52 6.21
CA ARG A 161 -19.62 -5.06 4.91
C ARG A 161 -20.04 -3.96 3.95
N LEU A 162 -20.71 -2.92 4.45
CA LEU A 162 -21.13 -1.77 3.62
C LEU A 162 -19.90 -1.00 3.10
N TRP A 163 -18.86 -0.82 3.94
CA TRP A 163 -17.62 -0.19 3.54
C TRP A 163 -16.81 -1.03 2.56
N GLU A 164 -16.69 -2.34 2.78
CA GLU A 164 -16.05 -3.26 1.84
C GLU A 164 -16.72 -3.14 0.45
N ALA A 165 -18.04 -3.24 0.40
CA ALA A 165 -18.80 -3.10 -0.85
C ALA A 165 -18.59 -1.73 -1.52
N LYS A 166 -18.62 -0.64 -0.75
CA LYS A 166 -18.38 0.72 -1.24
C LYS A 166 -16.96 0.87 -1.83
N VAL A 167 -15.94 0.33 -1.14
CA VAL A 167 -14.55 0.42 -1.57
C VAL A 167 -14.34 -0.41 -2.84
N GLN A 168 -14.91 -1.62 -2.93
CA GLN A 168 -14.86 -2.45 -4.13
C GLN A 168 -15.54 -1.75 -5.32
N ALA A 169 -16.70 -1.11 -5.11
CA ALA A 169 -17.36 -0.32 -6.14
C ALA A 169 -16.48 0.86 -6.64
N LEU A 170 -15.73 1.51 -5.73
CA LEU A 170 -14.79 2.56 -6.09
C LEU A 170 -13.58 2.01 -6.84
N LEU A 171 -13.01 0.87 -6.45
CA LEU A 171 -11.95 0.20 -7.18
C LEU A 171 -12.40 -0.14 -8.61
N HIS A 172 -13.62 -0.65 -8.77
CA HIS A 172 -14.19 -0.90 -10.10
C HIS A 172 -14.41 0.40 -10.89
N LYS A 173 -14.99 1.43 -10.29
CA LYS A 173 -15.19 2.74 -10.92
C LYS A 173 -13.90 3.35 -11.47
N TYR A 174 -12.80 3.21 -10.75
CA TYR A 174 -11.50 3.74 -11.14
C TYR A 174 -10.60 2.69 -11.81
N GLN A 175 -11.14 1.57 -12.27
CA GLN A 175 -10.40 0.52 -12.98
C GLN A 175 -9.58 1.03 -14.18
N PRO A 176 -10.05 1.99 -15.02
CA PRO A 176 -9.26 2.51 -16.13
C PRO A 176 -7.91 3.15 -15.72
N TRP A 177 -7.74 3.49 -14.44
CA TRP A 177 -6.51 4.05 -13.86
C TRP A 177 -5.80 3.07 -12.90
N ALA A 178 -6.06 1.76 -13.01
CA ALA A 178 -5.26 0.74 -12.33
C ALA A 178 -3.81 0.77 -12.82
N GLY A 179 -2.81 0.34 -11.97
CA GLY A 179 -1.39 0.42 -12.32
C GLY A 179 -0.51 -0.60 -11.62
#